data_4d3b2dea1db9d2a36fba4b41d8500adb
#
_entry.id   4d3b2dea1db9d2a36fba4b41d8500adb
#
_cell.length_a   1.000
_cell.length_b   1.000
_cell.length_c   1.000
_cell.angle_alpha   90.00
_cell.angle_beta   90.00
_cell.angle_gamma   90.00
#
_symmetry.space_group_name_H-M   'P 1'
#
loop_
_entity.id
_entity.type
_entity.pdbx_description
1 polymer ?
#
loop_
_entity_poly.entity_id
_entity_poly.type
_entity_poly.pdbx_seq_one_letter_code
_entity_poly.pdbx_strand_id
1 'polypeptide(L)'
;MPAPSADGSTAQIADRALSDRYRALESSDRWLLATAHAELSPELARQHFDCALGVRFTGVATPRLNAVLAKILHDANDAAEAAKAREFRPRPVGVDMTRPACARISEAGRRSPSYPSGSASVGAAYGEVMAALDPAHAAAAREIGHQIGVSRIVCAMHYPADVVAGETLGKAVAAEAVATPAFQAELEPMRAELAEVRRTGLTNPGCIAERAALAMPLPQE
;
A
#
# COMPACT_ATOMS: atom_id res chain seq x y z
N MET A 1 9.81 -15.99 -5.02
CA MET A 1 10.22 -14.84 -4.20
C MET A 1 11.36 -15.30 -3.28
N PRO A 2 12.45 -14.52 -3.11
CA PRO A 2 13.56 -14.90 -2.22
C PRO A 2 13.10 -14.95 -0.76
N ALA A 3 13.88 -15.66 0.07
CA ALA A 3 13.69 -15.64 1.53
C ALA A 3 14.08 -14.28 2.12
N PRO A 4 13.56 -13.89 3.31
CA PRO A 4 14.04 -12.70 4.01
C PRO A 4 15.51 -12.84 4.38
N SER A 5 16.19 -11.71 4.60
CA SER A 5 17.58 -11.72 5.04
C SER A 5 17.74 -12.52 6.33
N ALA A 6 18.75 -13.38 6.39
CA ALA A 6 19.02 -14.21 7.54
C ALA A 6 19.25 -13.38 8.81
N ASP A 7 18.85 -13.91 9.96
CA ASP A 7 19.01 -13.23 11.24
C ASP A 7 20.51 -12.98 11.54
N GLY A 8 20.83 -11.77 12.00
CA GLY A 8 22.20 -11.31 12.23
C GLY A 8 23.01 -10.97 10.99
N SER A 9 22.46 -11.12 9.78
CA SER A 9 23.16 -10.70 8.55
C SER A 9 23.31 -9.18 8.48
N THR A 10 24.32 -8.70 7.73
CA THR A 10 24.53 -7.26 7.48
C THR A 10 23.27 -6.60 6.90
N ALA A 11 22.61 -7.28 5.96
CA ALA A 11 21.38 -6.78 5.34
C ALA A 11 20.24 -6.63 6.37
N GLN A 12 20.06 -7.60 7.28
CA GLN A 12 19.05 -7.48 8.32
C GLN A 12 19.38 -6.39 9.34
N ILE A 13 20.65 -6.24 9.71
CA ILE A 13 21.10 -5.18 10.63
C ILE A 13 20.83 -3.80 10.01
N ALA A 14 21.17 -3.59 8.73
CA ALA A 14 20.88 -2.36 8.00
C ALA A 14 19.38 -2.08 7.94
N ASP A 15 18.59 -3.08 7.62
CA ASP A 15 17.13 -3.00 7.51
C ASP A 15 16.46 -2.59 8.84
N ARG A 16 16.94 -3.16 9.95
CA ARG A 16 16.50 -2.77 11.31
C ARG A 16 16.93 -1.35 11.66
N ALA A 17 18.19 -0.99 11.39
CA ALA A 17 18.71 0.35 11.65
C ALA A 17 17.95 1.42 10.86
N LEU A 18 17.62 1.16 9.60
CA LEU A 18 16.78 2.06 8.81
C LEU A 18 15.37 2.16 9.38
N SER A 19 14.73 1.05 9.75
CA SER A 19 13.42 1.06 10.41
C SER A 19 13.43 1.90 11.69
N ASP A 20 14.49 1.86 12.47
CA ASP A 20 14.60 2.65 13.72
C ASP A 20 14.71 4.14 13.44
N ARG A 21 15.36 4.57 12.36
CA ARG A 21 15.41 5.99 11.94
C ARG A 21 14.02 6.54 11.60
N TYR A 22 13.10 5.71 11.11
CA TYR A 22 11.73 6.11 10.83
C TYR A 22 10.93 6.54 12.06
N ARG A 23 11.43 6.30 13.28
CA ARG A 23 10.86 6.86 14.53
C ARG A 23 10.82 8.39 14.52
N ALA A 24 11.74 9.04 13.80
CA ALA A 24 11.73 10.49 13.64
C ALA A 24 10.47 11.06 12.96
N LEU A 25 9.69 10.19 12.29
CA LEU A 25 8.44 10.58 11.65
C LEU A 25 7.20 10.34 12.53
N GLU A 26 7.35 9.78 13.74
CA GLU A 26 6.23 9.57 14.66
C GLU A 26 5.54 10.91 14.97
N SER A 27 4.19 10.91 14.93
CA SER A 27 3.35 12.08 15.16
C SER A 27 3.50 13.23 14.15
N SER A 28 4.19 13.02 13.02
CA SER A 28 4.28 13.98 11.91
C SER A 28 3.10 13.86 10.94
N ASP A 29 2.99 14.79 9.98
CA ASP A 29 2.02 14.68 8.88
C ASP A 29 2.25 13.41 8.04
N ARG A 30 3.51 12.95 7.90
CA ARG A 30 3.81 11.70 7.22
C ARG A 30 3.28 10.48 7.98
N TRP A 31 3.27 10.55 9.32
CA TRP A 31 2.64 9.53 10.17
C TRP A 31 1.11 9.55 10.04
N LEU A 32 0.49 10.72 9.99
CA LEU A 32 -0.96 10.85 9.79
C LEU A 32 -1.37 10.26 8.43
N LEU A 33 -0.63 10.57 7.36
CA LEU A 33 -0.84 9.97 6.05
C LEU A 33 -0.67 8.44 6.09
N ALA A 34 0.35 7.96 6.80
CA ALA A 34 0.59 6.52 6.95
C ALA A 34 -0.56 5.82 7.71
N THR A 35 -1.22 6.52 8.63
CA THR A 35 -2.43 6.02 9.31
C THR A 35 -3.59 5.86 8.33
N ALA A 36 -3.80 6.82 7.43
CA ALA A 36 -4.81 6.71 6.38
C ALA A 36 -4.50 5.54 5.41
N HIS A 37 -3.26 5.41 4.96
CA HIS A 37 -2.80 4.34 4.08
C HIS A 37 -2.88 2.92 4.71
N ALA A 38 -3.13 2.81 6.02
CA ALA A 38 -3.37 1.50 6.65
C ALA A 38 -4.73 0.89 6.29
N GLU A 39 -5.67 1.73 5.82
CA GLU A 39 -7.00 1.29 5.40
C GLU A 39 -6.97 0.89 3.92
N LEU A 40 -7.18 -0.41 3.67
CA LEU A 40 -7.08 -0.99 2.33
C LEU A 40 -8.38 -1.63 1.84
N SER A 41 -9.50 -1.46 2.57
CA SER A 41 -10.81 -1.86 2.04
C SER A 41 -11.10 -1.10 0.74
N PRO A 42 -11.69 -1.73 -0.29
CA PRO A 42 -11.82 -1.14 -1.63
C PRO A 42 -12.43 0.26 -1.66
N GLU A 43 -13.49 0.47 -0.89
CA GLU A 43 -14.20 1.75 -0.86
C GLU A 43 -13.39 2.90 -0.26
N LEU A 44 -12.51 2.60 0.70
CA LEU A 44 -11.65 3.59 1.33
C LEU A 44 -10.32 3.70 0.59
N ALA A 45 -9.74 2.58 0.19
CA ALA A 45 -8.44 2.55 -0.49
C ALA A 45 -8.43 3.30 -1.83
N ARG A 46 -9.53 3.28 -2.62
CA ARG A 46 -9.62 4.08 -3.85
C ARG A 46 -9.42 5.57 -3.60
N GLN A 47 -9.78 6.07 -2.40
CA GLN A 47 -9.65 7.48 -2.05
C GLN A 47 -8.19 7.91 -1.85
N HIS A 48 -7.27 6.97 -1.60
CA HIS A 48 -5.83 7.27 -1.59
C HIS A 48 -5.33 7.74 -2.97
N PHE A 49 -6.06 7.41 -4.03
CA PHE A 49 -5.71 7.79 -5.41
C PHE A 49 -6.39 9.08 -5.88
N ASP A 50 -7.22 9.71 -5.03
CA ASP A 50 -7.94 10.93 -5.38
C ASP A 50 -7.02 12.02 -5.95
N CYS A 51 -5.94 12.30 -5.24
CA CYS A 51 -5.02 13.38 -5.61
C CYS A 51 -4.17 13.03 -6.83
N ALA A 52 -3.78 11.76 -6.96
CA ALA A 52 -3.04 11.27 -8.11
C ALA A 52 -3.86 11.32 -9.40
N LEU A 53 -5.16 11.05 -9.32
CA LEU A 53 -6.08 11.03 -10.47
C LEU A 53 -6.81 12.37 -10.69
N GLY A 54 -6.64 13.34 -9.79
CA GLY A 54 -7.30 14.65 -9.85
C GLY A 54 -8.81 14.58 -9.68
N VAL A 55 -9.32 13.67 -8.85
CA VAL A 55 -10.74 13.40 -8.65
C VAL A 55 -11.10 13.36 -7.16
N ARG A 56 -12.37 13.11 -6.85
CA ARG A 56 -12.85 12.77 -5.52
C ARG A 56 -13.85 11.62 -5.60
N PHE A 57 -13.44 10.44 -5.17
CA PHE A 57 -14.31 9.25 -5.18
C PHE A 57 -15.42 9.30 -4.14
N THR A 58 -15.22 10.06 -3.06
CA THR A 58 -16.21 10.14 -1.97
C THR A 58 -17.56 10.69 -2.49
N GLY A 59 -18.63 9.95 -2.23
CA GLY A 59 -19.98 10.32 -2.62
C GLY A 59 -20.42 9.87 -4.00
N VAL A 60 -19.53 9.22 -4.76
CA VAL A 60 -19.85 8.62 -6.06
C VAL A 60 -19.75 7.11 -5.99
N ALA A 61 -20.79 6.41 -6.44
CA ALA A 61 -20.78 4.96 -6.50
C ALA A 61 -19.89 4.46 -7.65
N THR A 62 -18.95 3.56 -7.34
CA THR A 62 -18.10 2.90 -8.33
C THR A 62 -18.08 1.38 -8.08
N PRO A 63 -19.24 0.69 -8.25
CA PRO A 63 -19.38 -0.71 -7.88
C PRO A 63 -18.45 -1.65 -8.67
N ARG A 64 -18.18 -1.36 -9.94
CA ARG A 64 -17.27 -2.15 -10.77
C ARG A 64 -15.83 -2.04 -10.27
N LEU A 65 -15.36 -0.80 -10.07
CA LEU A 65 -14.03 -0.57 -9.52
C LEU A 65 -13.88 -1.21 -8.15
N ASN A 66 -14.87 -1.06 -7.25
CA ASN A 66 -14.83 -1.68 -5.93
C ASN A 66 -14.77 -3.21 -6.01
N ALA A 67 -15.51 -3.84 -6.93
CA ALA A 67 -15.48 -5.29 -7.11
C ALA A 67 -14.11 -5.78 -7.60
N VAL A 68 -13.50 -5.07 -8.55
CA VAL A 68 -12.14 -5.39 -9.03
C VAL A 68 -11.12 -5.20 -7.90
N LEU A 69 -11.16 -4.08 -7.17
CA LEU A 69 -10.25 -3.85 -6.04
C LEU A 69 -10.44 -4.90 -4.94
N ALA A 70 -11.67 -5.36 -4.67
CA ALA A 70 -11.92 -6.43 -3.70
C ALA A 70 -11.24 -7.75 -4.11
N LYS A 71 -11.32 -8.10 -5.39
CA LYS A 71 -10.62 -9.27 -5.91
C LYS A 71 -9.11 -9.13 -5.80
N ILE A 72 -8.57 -7.99 -6.17
CA ILE A 72 -7.13 -7.70 -6.08
C ILE A 72 -6.65 -7.74 -4.62
N LEU A 73 -7.43 -7.20 -3.68
CA LEU A 73 -7.14 -7.28 -2.25
C LEU A 73 -7.00 -8.73 -1.79
N HIS A 74 -7.97 -9.56 -2.16
CA HIS A 74 -7.97 -10.99 -1.83
C HIS A 74 -6.75 -11.69 -2.42
N ASP A 75 -6.54 -11.58 -3.74
CA ASP A 75 -5.46 -12.27 -4.45
C ASP A 75 -4.06 -11.86 -3.92
N ALA A 76 -3.85 -10.55 -3.67
CA ALA A 76 -2.58 -10.04 -3.16
C ALA A 76 -2.33 -10.43 -1.69
N ASN A 77 -3.37 -10.46 -0.86
CA ASN A 77 -3.27 -10.95 0.51
C ASN A 77 -2.98 -12.44 0.56
N ASP A 78 -3.69 -13.26 -0.20
CA ASP A 78 -3.49 -14.71 -0.23
C ASP A 78 -2.07 -15.07 -0.68
N ALA A 79 -1.57 -14.39 -1.72
CA ALA A 79 -0.20 -14.58 -2.18
C ALA A 79 0.82 -14.19 -1.08
N ALA A 80 0.58 -13.10 -0.35
CA ALA A 80 1.45 -12.67 0.75
C ALA A 80 1.39 -13.64 1.94
N GLU A 81 0.20 -14.10 2.34
CA GLU A 81 0.05 -15.07 3.44
C GLU A 81 0.68 -16.42 3.10
N ALA A 82 0.52 -16.91 1.86
CA ALA A 82 1.19 -18.12 1.39
C ALA A 82 2.73 -17.99 1.43
N ALA A 83 3.26 -16.79 1.19
CA ALA A 83 4.69 -16.54 1.31
C ALA A 83 5.15 -16.46 2.78
N LYS A 84 4.38 -15.81 3.66
CA LYS A 84 4.64 -15.71 5.11
C LYS A 84 4.69 -17.06 5.81
N ALA A 85 3.91 -18.03 5.33
CA ALA A 85 3.89 -19.37 5.89
C ALA A 85 5.21 -20.14 5.73
N ARG A 86 6.13 -19.67 4.88
CA ARG A 86 7.40 -20.33 4.59
C ARG A 86 8.51 -20.01 5.57
N GLU A 87 8.52 -18.77 6.08
CA GLU A 87 9.58 -18.31 6.97
C GLU A 87 9.10 -17.17 7.87
N PHE A 88 9.34 -17.30 9.16
CA PHE A 88 8.95 -16.31 10.15
C PHE A 88 10.00 -15.20 10.26
N ARG A 89 9.56 -13.95 10.14
CA ARG A 89 10.31 -12.76 10.47
C ARG A 89 9.49 -11.90 11.44
N PRO A 90 10.01 -11.54 12.62
CA PRO A 90 9.26 -10.70 13.57
C PRO A 90 9.11 -9.27 13.00
N ARG A 91 7.97 -8.60 13.30
CA ARG A 91 7.75 -7.20 12.95
C ARG A 91 8.56 -6.25 13.82
N PRO A 92 8.87 -5.01 13.34
CA PRO A 92 9.46 -3.97 14.19
C PRO A 92 8.68 -3.75 15.50
N VAL A 93 7.34 -3.61 15.42
CA VAL A 93 6.44 -3.49 16.60
C VAL A 93 6.33 -4.76 17.43
N GLY A 94 6.78 -5.89 16.93
CA GLY A 94 6.82 -7.17 17.65
C GLY A 94 8.17 -7.41 18.36
N VAL A 95 9.25 -6.82 17.83
CA VAL A 95 10.56 -6.80 18.48
C VAL A 95 10.57 -5.79 19.63
N ASP A 96 10.03 -4.61 19.39
CA ASP A 96 9.85 -3.59 20.42
C ASP A 96 8.33 -3.37 20.64
N MET A 97 7.81 -3.99 21.70
CA MET A 97 6.40 -3.93 22.06
C MET A 97 5.95 -2.54 22.52
N THR A 98 6.88 -1.63 22.82
CA THR A 98 6.59 -0.24 23.22
C THR A 98 6.47 0.68 22.01
N ARG A 99 6.97 0.25 20.84
CA ARG A 99 6.94 1.05 19.60
C ARG A 99 5.50 1.27 19.13
N PRO A 100 5.08 2.54 18.89
CA PRO A 100 3.74 2.80 18.39
C PRO A 100 3.59 2.24 16.96
N ALA A 101 2.36 1.88 16.63
CA ALA A 101 1.91 1.61 15.26
C ALA A 101 0.90 2.69 14.87
N CYS A 102 0.75 2.97 13.55
CA CYS A 102 -0.20 4.00 13.07
C CYS A 102 -1.68 3.68 13.39
N ALA A 103 -2.00 2.43 13.64
CA ALA A 103 -3.34 1.98 13.99
C ALA A 103 -3.30 1.09 15.23
N ARG A 104 -4.45 0.91 15.87
CA ARG A 104 -4.56 -0.07 16.96
C ARG A 104 -4.27 -1.46 16.40
N ILE A 105 -3.30 -2.13 17.00
CA ILE A 105 -2.90 -3.49 16.64
C ILE A 105 -2.98 -4.38 17.85
N SER A 106 -3.57 -5.57 17.70
CA SER A 106 -3.60 -6.58 18.74
C SER A 106 -2.20 -7.15 19.00
N GLU A 107 -2.01 -7.75 20.15
CA GLU A 107 -0.75 -8.46 20.47
C GLU A 107 -0.45 -9.56 19.43
N ALA A 108 -1.45 -10.32 19.01
CA ALA A 108 -1.32 -11.31 17.94
C ALA A 108 -0.86 -10.68 16.63
N GLY A 109 -1.40 -9.51 16.27
CA GLY A 109 -0.98 -8.76 15.08
C GLY A 109 0.48 -8.29 15.18
N ARG A 110 0.94 -7.84 16.35
CA ARG A 110 2.36 -7.50 16.58
C ARG A 110 3.29 -8.69 16.38
N ARG A 111 2.85 -9.88 16.79
CA ARG A 111 3.60 -11.14 16.71
C ARG A 111 3.44 -11.87 15.39
N SER A 112 2.60 -11.38 14.47
CA SER A 112 2.42 -12.02 13.15
C SER A 112 3.65 -11.83 12.27
N PRO A 113 3.88 -12.70 11.26
CA PRO A 113 5.01 -12.60 10.35
C PRO A 113 5.08 -11.26 9.61
N SER A 114 6.28 -10.71 9.46
CA SER A 114 6.53 -9.43 8.79
C SER A 114 6.74 -9.60 7.29
N TYR A 115 7.45 -10.62 6.85
CA TYR A 115 7.90 -10.77 5.47
C TYR A 115 7.04 -11.75 4.67
N PRO A 116 6.62 -11.39 3.45
CA PRO A 116 6.63 -10.06 2.84
C PRO A 116 5.50 -9.16 3.39
N SER A 117 5.54 -7.86 3.10
CA SER A 117 4.46 -6.95 3.46
C SER A 117 3.22 -7.18 2.60
N GLY A 118 2.14 -7.69 3.21
CA GLY A 118 0.85 -7.84 2.51
C GLY A 118 0.24 -6.49 2.11
N SER A 119 0.33 -5.48 2.98
CA SER A 119 -0.18 -4.13 2.63
C SER A 119 0.60 -3.49 1.48
N ALA A 120 1.92 -3.71 1.38
CA ALA A 120 2.71 -3.24 0.25
C ALA A 120 2.35 -4.00 -1.04
N SER A 121 2.06 -5.30 -0.92
CA SER A 121 1.55 -6.10 -2.05
C SER A 121 0.22 -5.54 -2.57
N VAL A 122 -0.74 -5.31 -1.68
CA VAL A 122 -2.04 -4.72 -2.05
C VAL A 122 -1.87 -3.31 -2.62
N GLY A 123 -1.07 -2.44 -1.98
CA GLY A 123 -0.83 -1.07 -2.44
C GLY A 123 -0.24 -1.03 -3.85
N ALA A 124 0.79 -1.84 -4.12
CA ALA A 124 1.41 -1.93 -5.43
C ALA A 124 0.42 -2.48 -6.48
N ALA A 125 -0.36 -3.52 -6.12
CA ALA A 125 -1.36 -4.09 -7.02
C ALA A 125 -2.48 -3.08 -7.33
N TYR A 126 -2.95 -2.32 -6.35
CA TYR A 126 -3.91 -1.24 -6.57
C TYR A 126 -3.34 -0.14 -7.47
N GLY A 127 -2.08 0.25 -7.28
CA GLY A 127 -1.39 1.21 -8.15
C GLY A 127 -1.38 0.78 -9.62
N GLU A 128 -1.13 -0.50 -9.89
CA GLU A 128 -1.16 -1.05 -11.26
C GLU A 128 -2.59 -1.10 -11.84
N VAL A 129 -3.60 -1.44 -11.05
CA VAL A 129 -5.01 -1.40 -11.48
C VAL A 129 -5.43 0.02 -11.83
N MET A 130 -5.10 1.01 -10.97
CA MET A 130 -5.41 2.41 -11.23
C MET A 130 -4.64 2.96 -12.43
N ALA A 131 -3.41 2.50 -12.66
CA ALA A 131 -2.62 2.84 -13.84
C ALA A 131 -3.23 2.29 -15.14
N ALA A 132 -3.80 1.08 -15.10
CA ALA A 132 -4.52 0.50 -16.23
C ALA A 132 -5.86 1.21 -16.49
N LEU A 133 -6.54 1.61 -15.41
CA LEU A 133 -7.80 2.36 -15.46
C LEU A 133 -7.60 3.74 -16.11
N ASP A 134 -6.57 4.46 -15.66
CA ASP A 134 -6.25 5.83 -16.10
C ASP A 134 -4.80 5.97 -16.58
N PRO A 135 -4.49 5.61 -17.83
CA PRO A 135 -3.13 5.65 -18.34
C PRO A 135 -2.49 7.05 -18.32
N ALA A 136 -3.29 8.11 -18.38
CA ALA A 136 -2.77 9.49 -18.31
C ALA A 136 -2.13 9.82 -16.94
N HIS A 137 -2.57 9.15 -15.88
CA HIS A 137 -2.07 9.33 -14.52
C HIS A 137 -1.35 8.08 -13.98
N ALA A 138 -0.94 7.16 -14.85
CA ALA A 138 -0.38 5.88 -14.47
C ALA A 138 0.84 5.98 -13.54
N ALA A 139 1.75 6.92 -13.81
CA ALA A 139 2.93 7.12 -12.96
C ALA A 139 2.55 7.57 -11.55
N ALA A 140 1.62 8.52 -11.44
CA ALA A 140 1.13 9.01 -10.15
C ALA A 140 0.38 7.91 -9.37
N ALA A 141 -0.42 7.09 -10.05
CA ALA A 141 -1.11 5.96 -9.43
C ALA A 141 -0.12 4.93 -8.86
N ARG A 142 0.91 4.56 -9.62
CA ARG A 142 1.97 3.65 -9.15
C ARG A 142 2.75 4.23 -7.97
N GLU A 143 3.00 5.54 -7.99
CA GLU A 143 3.66 6.23 -6.87
C GLU A 143 2.82 6.12 -5.59
N ILE A 144 1.52 6.35 -5.63
CA ILE A 144 0.65 6.15 -4.45
C ILE A 144 0.68 4.69 -3.99
N GLY A 145 0.65 3.74 -4.91
CA GLY A 145 0.80 2.31 -4.56
C GLY A 145 2.10 2.03 -3.80
N HIS A 146 3.23 2.62 -4.24
CA HIS A 146 4.51 2.58 -3.53
C HIS A 146 4.43 3.25 -2.15
N GLN A 147 3.84 4.44 -2.07
CA GLN A 147 3.73 5.20 -0.82
C GLN A 147 2.86 4.50 0.23
N ILE A 148 1.90 3.67 -0.16
CA ILE A 148 1.18 2.76 0.76
C ILE A 148 2.17 1.77 1.39
N GLY A 149 3.10 1.22 0.61
CA GLY A 149 4.17 0.35 1.11
C GLY A 149 5.12 1.09 2.08
N VAL A 150 5.64 2.25 1.69
CA VAL A 150 6.50 3.11 2.54
C VAL A 150 5.80 3.45 3.86
N SER A 151 4.51 3.71 3.83
CA SER A 151 3.71 3.97 5.03
C SER A 151 3.75 2.82 6.03
N ARG A 152 3.99 1.58 5.61
CA ARG A 152 4.12 0.45 6.53
C ARG A 152 5.45 0.45 7.28
N ILE A 153 6.51 1.06 6.70
CA ILE A 153 7.78 1.30 7.40
C ILE A 153 7.58 2.41 8.44
N VAL A 154 6.96 3.52 8.03
CA VAL A 154 6.59 4.64 8.93
C VAL A 154 5.83 4.11 10.14
N CYS A 155 4.83 3.24 9.92
CA CYS A 155 4.00 2.62 10.96
C CYS A 155 4.70 1.53 11.78
N ALA A 156 5.99 1.25 11.58
CA ALA A 156 6.74 0.18 12.22
C ALA A 156 6.14 -1.24 12.06
N MET A 157 5.29 -1.43 11.07
CA MET A 157 4.65 -2.72 10.79
C MET A 157 5.54 -3.64 9.97
N HIS A 158 6.44 -3.08 9.16
CA HIS A 158 7.30 -3.79 8.24
C HIS A 158 8.67 -3.13 8.14
N TYR A 159 9.67 -3.91 7.76
CA TYR A 159 10.99 -3.40 7.41
C TYR A 159 11.02 -3.01 5.91
N PRO A 160 12.00 -2.19 5.47
CA PRO A 160 12.17 -1.84 4.06
C PRO A 160 12.20 -3.05 3.12
N ALA A 161 12.96 -4.09 3.45
CA ALA A 161 13.03 -5.30 2.62
C ALA A 161 11.69 -6.04 2.51
N ASP A 162 10.84 -6.01 3.55
CA ASP A 162 9.50 -6.61 3.51
C ASP A 162 8.60 -5.87 2.52
N VAL A 163 8.75 -4.54 2.45
CA VAL A 163 8.00 -3.67 1.54
C VAL A 163 8.40 -3.92 0.11
N VAL A 164 9.71 -3.94 -0.20
CA VAL A 164 10.23 -4.24 -1.55
C VAL A 164 9.75 -5.60 -2.05
N ALA A 165 9.79 -6.61 -1.18
CA ALA A 165 9.31 -7.95 -1.52
C ALA A 165 7.77 -7.96 -1.74
N GLY A 166 7.02 -7.25 -0.89
CA GLY A 166 5.58 -7.10 -1.03
C GLY A 166 5.20 -6.41 -2.33
N GLU A 167 5.84 -5.30 -2.67
CA GLU A 167 5.60 -4.59 -3.94
C GLU A 167 5.89 -5.47 -5.16
N THR A 168 6.98 -6.22 -5.13
CA THR A 168 7.33 -7.16 -6.20
C THR A 168 6.21 -8.19 -6.40
N LEU A 169 5.71 -8.73 -5.29
CA LEU A 169 4.59 -9.68 -5.30
C LEU A 169 3.31 -9.05 -5.83
N GLY A 170 2.96 -7.86 -5.33
CA GLY A 170 1.74 -7.14 -5.75
C GLY A 170 1.74 -6.78 -7.23
N LYS A 171 2.89 -6.34 -7.77
CA LYS A 171 3.04 -6.08 -9.21
C LYS A 171 2.85 -7.35 -10.05
N ALA A 172 3.35 -8.50 -9.57
CA ALA A 172 3.14 -9.78 -10.26
C ALA A 172 1.67 -10.19 -10.25
N VAL A 173 0.99 -10.10 -9.09
CA VAL A 173 -0.45 -10.38 -8.98
C VAL A 173 -1.26 -9.47 -9.90
N ALA A 174 -0.97 -8.17 -9.91
CA ALA A 174 -1.67 -7.23 -10.79
C ALA A 174 -1.43 -7.53 -12.27
N ALA A 175 -0.20 -7.87 -12.66
CA ALA A 175 0.12 -8.20 -14.04
C ALA A 175 -0.66 -9.43 -14.53
N GLU A 176 -0.77 -10.46 -13.70
CA GLU A 176 -1.61 -11.63 -13.99
C GLU A 176 -3.09 -11.25 -14.08
N ALA A 177 -3.61 -10.48 -13.11
CA ALA A 177 -5.02 -10.09 -13.08
C ALA A 177 -5.39 -9.24 -14.29
N VAL A 178 -4.60 -8.21 -14.60
CA VAL A 178 -4.84 -7.28 -15.72
C VAL A 178 -4.82 -8.00 -17.09
N ALA A 179 -4.02 -9.04 -17.23
CA ALA A 179 -3.97 -9.84 -18.46
C ALA A 179 -5.21 -10.73 -18.68
N THR A 180 -6.07 -10.90 -17.67
CA THR A 180 -7.24 -11.78 -17.80
C THR A 180 -8.35 -11.17 -18.67
N PRO A 181 -9.07 -11.99 -19.48
CA PRO A 181 -10.26 -11.50 -20.20
C PRO A 181 -11.32 -10.89 -19.27
N ALA A 182 -11.45 -11.40 -18.06
CA ALA A 182 -12.39 -10.89 -17.06
C ALA A 182 -12.06 -9.45 -16.65
N PHE A 183 -10.79 -9.14 -16.36
CA PHE A 183 -10.39 -7.76 -16.07
C PHE A 183 -10.58 -6.85 -17.29
N GLN A 184 -10.19 -7.31 -18.47
CA GLN A 184 -10.32 -6.53 -19.70
C GLN A 184 -11.78 -6.18 -20.03
N ALA A 185 -12.72 -7.08 -19.72
CA ALA A 185 -14.15 -6.83 -19.87
C ALA A 185 -14.68 -5.77 -18.89
N GLU A 186 -14.07 -5.65 -17.71
CA GLU A 186 -14.45 -4.63 -16.70
C GLU A 186 -13.81 -3.25 -16.95
N LEU A 187 -12.78 -3.16 -17.80
CA LEU A 187 -11.99 -1.94 -17.95
C LEU A 187 -12.82 -0.76 -18.44
N GLU A 188 -13.61 -0.91 -19.52
CA GLU A 188 -14.48 0.16 -20.01
C GLU A 188 -15.63 0.52 -19.05
N PRO A 189 -16.33 -0.44 -18.42
CA PRO A 189 -17.25 -0.14 -17.32
C PRO A 189 -16.62 0.67 -16.17
N MET A 190 -15.42 0.31 -15.74
CA MET A 190 -14.69 1.08 -14.71
C MET A 190 -14.30 2.49 -15.17
N ARG A 191 -13.89 2.64 -16.44
CA ARG A 191 -13.62 3.96 -17.04
C ARG A 191 -14.86 4.83 -17.10
N ALA A 192 -16.01 4.26 -17.39
CA ALA A 192 -17.29 4.97 -17.33
C ALA A 192 -17.59 5.46 -15.90
N GLU A 193 -17.36 4.63 -14.88
CA GLU A 193 -17.49 5.06 -13.48
C GLU A 193 -16.52 6.22 -13.15
N LEU A 194 -15.26 6.13 -13.57
CA LEU A 194 -14.28 7.21 -13.34
C LEU A 194 -14.69 8.50 -14.08
N ALA A 195 -15.27 8.40 -15.26
CA ALA A 195 -15.80 9.55 -15.98
C ALA A 195 -16.97 10.21 -15.22
N GLU A 196 -17.82 9.43 -14.55
CA GLU A 196 -18.86 9.95 -13.65
C GLU A 196 -18.25 10.73 -12.48
N VAL A 197 -17.22 10.14 -11.83
CA VAL A 197 -16.50 10.83 -10.75
C VAL A 197 -15.93 12.16 -11.25
N ARG A 198 -15.31 12.19 -12.44
CA ARG A 198 -14.77 13.42 -13.06
C ARG A 198 -15.83 14.46 -13.39
N ARG A 199 -17.03 14.03 -13.78
CA ARG A 199 -18.14 14.96 -14.09
C ARG A 199 -18.64 15.74 -12.88
N THR A 200 -18.36 15.29 -11.65
CA THR A 200 -18.66 16.07 -10.45
C THR A 200 -17.84 17.36 -10.37
N GLY A 201 -16.70 17.43 -11.02
CA GLY A 201 -15.75 18.54 -10.92
C GLY A 201 -15.10 18.67 -9.53
N LEU A 202 -15.36 17.71 -8.64
CA LEU A 202 -14.82 17.73 -7.28
C LEU A 202 -13.43 17.12 -7.22
N THR A 203 -12.56 17.77 -6.43
CA THR A 203 -11.23 17.25 -6.07
C THR A 203 -11.14 17.04 -4.56
N ASN A 204 -10.21 16.23 -4.11
CA ASN A 204 -10.02 16.00 -2.69
C ASN A 204 -9.36 17.25 -2.04
N PRO A 205 -10.01 17.90 -1.04
CA PRO A 205 -9.45 19.08 -0.37
C PRO A 205 -8.15 18.79 0.40
N GLY A 206 -7.89 17.52 0.73
CA GLY A 206 -6.67 17.07 1.42
C GLY A 206 -5.41 17.01 0.55
N CYS A 207 -5.50 17.22 -0.77
CA CYS A 207 -4.35 17.02 -1.68
C CYS A 207 -3.14 17.94 -1.38
N ILE A 208 -3.35 19.12 -0.80
CA ILE A 208 -2.24 19.99 -0.38
C ILE A 208 -1.50 19.37 0.80
N ALA A 209 -2.24 18.88 1.79
CA ALA A 209 -1.66 18.23 2.98
C ALA A 209 -0.98 16.90 2.60
N GLU A 210 -1.59 16.10 1.73
CA GLU A 210 -0.99 14.87 1.21
C GLU A 210 0.36 15.14 0.53
N ARG A 211 0.41 16.12 -0.39
CA ARG A 211 1.67 16.50 -1.05
C ARG A 211 2.73 16.99 -0.07
N ALA A 212 2.34 17.77 0.94
CA ALA A 212 3.26 18.22 1.98
C ALA A 212 3.82 17.05 2.80
N ALA A 213 2.96 16.10 3.19
CA ALA A 213 3.36 14.89 3.90
C ALA A 213 4.29 14.00 3.07
N LEU A 214 4.01 13.83 1.77
CA LEU A 214 4.84 13.05 0.84
C LEU A 214 6.19 13.72 0.53
N ALA A 215 6.26 15.06 0.60
CA ALA A 215 7.50 15.81 0.39
C ALA A 215 8.42 15.81 1.62
N MET A 216 7.97 15.30 2.77
CA MET A 216 8.83 15.18 3.96
C MET A 216 10.00 14.23 3.67
N PRO A 217 11.25 14.62 4.01
CA PRO A 217 12.40 13.76 3.77
C PRO A 217 12.27 12.46 4.56
N LEU A 218 12.42 11.35 3.85
CA LEU A 218 12.47 10.03 4.46
C LEU A 218 13.90 9.72 4.93
N PRO A 219 14.07 9.01 6.06
CA PRO A 219 15.36 8.48 6.47
C PRO A 219 15.98 7.63 5.35
N GLN A 220 17.26 7.85 5.07
CA GLN A 220 18.03 7.12 4.05
C GLN A 220 19.02 6.17 4.72
N GLU A 221 19.53 5.19 3.97
CA GLU A 221 20.56 4.24 4.41
C GLU A 221 21.85 4.91 4.92
#